data_dbc9d950667ab6a04107b5f75ebd1583
#
_entry.id   dbc9d950667ab6a04107b5f75ebd1583
#
_cell.length_a   1.000
_cell.length_b   1.000
_cell.length_c   1.000
_cell.angle_alpha   90.00
_cell.angle_beta   90.00
_cell.angle_gamma   90.00
#
_symmetry.space_group_name_H-M   'P 1'
#
loop_
_entity.id
_entity.type
_entity.pdbx_description
1 polymer ?
#
loop_
_entity_poly.entity_id
_entity_poly.type
_entity_poly.pdbx_seq_one_letter_code
_entity_poly.pdbx_strand_id
1 'polypeptide(L)'
;MMKHYIKGGNETKKGTKKQLPKPIIIIVNKVLPVIVLLVAGFFFIPYVSMNFQNNDVKGLNTKAEAVMFYNSICSHCQKVYPKIFWHNVLNFNNESKQIQTINVQNTNNKHYLADFAIQATPTFMKTTNINQRLVSTNSQQIKQFIQTRGH
;
A
#
# COMPACT_ATOMS: atom_id res chain seq x y z
N MET A 1 -82.73 4.71 14.92
CA MET A 1 -81.46 3.98 14.76
C MET A 1 -80.59 4.75 13.78
N MET A 2 -79.71 5.65 14.28
CA MET A 2 -78.77 6.43 13.44
C MET A 2 -77.43 5.77 13.44
N LYS A 3 -76.88 5.38 12.27
CA LYS A 3 -75.51 4.88 12.09
C LYS A 3 -74.58 6.07 11.82
N HIS A 4 -73.68 6.33 12.78
CA HIS A 4 -72.58 7.25 12.58
C HIS A 4 -71.49 6.60 11.68
N TYR A 5 -71.24 7.25 10.55
CA TYR A 5 -70.10 6.91 9.65
C TYR A 5 -68.86 7.72 10.10
N ILE A 6 -67.84 7.05 10.62
CA ILE A 6 -66.55 7.65 10.93
C ILE A 6 -65.70 7.58 9.66
N LYS A 7 -65.45 8.72 9.05
CA LYS A 7 -64.61 8.92 7.89
C LYS A 7 -63.13 9.01 8.36
N GLY A 8 -62.41 7.91 8.31
CA GLY A 8 -60.98 7.88 8.60
C GLY A 8 -60.17 8.57 7.49
N GLY A 9 -59.64 9.74 7.76
CA GLY A 9 -58.72 10.45 6.88
C GLY A 9 -57.32 9.86 6.98
N ASN A 10 -56.85 9.19 5.92
CA ASN A 10 -55.44 8.82 5.77
C ASN A 10 -54.63 10.07 5.43
N GLU A 11 -54.03 10.69 6.41
CA GLU A 11 -52.98 11.69 6.20
C GLU A 11 -51.68 10.98 5.79
N THR A 12 -51.45 10.88 4.48
CA THR A 12 -50.15 10.55 3.94
C THR A 12 -49.17 11.68 4.26
N LYS A 13 -48.31 11.48 5.27
CA LYS A 13 -47.18 12.34 5.56
C LYS A 13 -46.24 12.36 4.35
N LYS A 14 -46.39 13.41 3.51
CA LYS A 14 -45.37 13.76 2.49
C LYS A 14 -44.05 14.08 3.21
N GLY A 15 -43.14 13.13 3.22
CA GLY A 15 -41.77 13.35 3.67
C GLY A 15 -41.15 14.48 2.87
N THR A 16 -40.95 15.62 3.47
CA THR A 16 -40.25 16.77 2.90
C THR A 16 -38.80 16.34 2.66
N LYS A 17 -38.45 15.99 1.42
CA LYS A 17 -37.05 15.79 1.03
C LYS A 17 -36.35 17.13 1.25
N LYS A 18 -35.59 17.26 2.35
CA LYS A 18 -34.69 18.39 2.58
C LYS A 18 -33.74 18.48 1.39
N GLN A 19 -33.96 19.44 0.50
CA GLN A 19 -33.01 19.72 -0.58
C GLN A 19 -31.75 20.28 0.05
N LEU A 20 -30.61 19.62 -0.20
CA LEU A 20 -29.32 20.13 0.22
C LEU A 20 -29.05 21.49 -0.45
N PRO A 21 -28.45 22.45 0.26
CA PRO A 21 -28.11 23.75 -0.30
C PRO A 21 -27.19 23.59 -1.54
N LYS A 22 -27.42 24.43 -2.54
CA LYS A 22 -26.70 24.38 -3.84
C LYS A 22 -25.16 24.23 -3.75
N PRO A 23 -24.43 24.91 -2.81
CA PRO A 23 -22.99 24.71 -2.70
C PRO A 23 -22.60 23.29 -2.30
N ILE A 24 -23.38 22.63 -1.46
CA ILE A 24 -23.13 21.23 -1.04
C ILE A 24 -23.31 20.28 -2.24
N ILE A 25 -24.28 20.51 -3.10
CA ILE A 25 -24.51 19.70 -4.31
C ILE A 25 -23.32 19.80 -5.27
N ILE A 26 -22.73 21.01 -5.42
CA ILE A 26 -21.54 21.23 -6.27
C ILE A 26 -20.33 20.47 -5.69
N ILE A 27 -20.13 20.52 -4.36
CA ILE A 27 -19.04 19.82 -3.68
C ILE A 27 -19.21 18.31 -3.87
N VAL A 28 -20.39 17.77 -3.63
CA VAL A 28 -20.63 16.33 -3.76
C VAL A 28 -20.46 15.85 -5.20
N ASN A 29 -20.94 16.60 -6.18
CA ASN A 29 -20.93 16.14 -7.57
C ASN A 29 -19.59 16.38 -8.30
N LYS A 30 -18.81 17.39 -7.91
CA LYS A 30 -17.56 17.72 -8.61
C LYS A 30 -16.30 17.42 -7.79
N VAL A 31 -16.29 17.73 -6.50
CA VAL A 31 -15.10 17.58 -5.65
C VAL A 31 -14.97 16.16 -5.11
N LEU A 32 -16.07 15.55 -4.67
CA LEU A 32 -16.05 14.19 -4.12
C LEU A 32 -15.49 13.14 -5.09
N PRO A 33 -15.88 13.07 -6.38
CA PRO A 33 -15.32 12.08 -7.31
C PRO A 33 -13.82 12.28 -7.52
N VAL A 34 -13.32 13.53 -7.52
CA VAL A 34 -11.89 13.80 -7.63
C VAL A 34 -11.15 13.29 -6.39
N ILE A 35 -11.69 13.56 -5.20
CA ILE A 35 -11.10 13.05 -3.96
C ILE A 35 -11.08 11.52 -3.95
N VAL A 36 -12.17 10.87 -4.37
CA VAL A 36 -12.24 9.40 -4.44
C VAL A 36 -11.18 8.85 -5.40
N LEU A 37 -10.98 9.47 -6.57
CA LEU A 37 -9.94 9.06 -7.52
C LEU A 37 -8.53 9.25 -6.95
N LEU A 38 -8.27 10.35 -6.25
CA LEU A 38 -6.97 10.58 -5.61
C LEU A 38 -6.69 9.58 -4.50
N VAL A 39 -7.69 9.29 -3.66
CA VAL A 39 -7.59 8.28 -2.59
C VAL A 39 -7.38 6.87 -3.19
N ALA A 40 -8.16 6.52 -4.20
CA ALA A 40 -7.99 5.24 -4.90
C ALA A 40 -6.57 5.15 -5.51
N GLY A 41 -6.13 6.18 -6.23
CA GLY A 41 -4.78 6.26 -6.79
C GLY A 41 -3.70 6.04 -5.72
N PHE A 42 -3.82 6.73 -4.58
CA PHE A 42 -2.89 6.57 -3.47
C PHE A 42 -2.73 5.11 -3.00
N PHE A 43 -3.82 4.37 -2.92
CA PHE A 43 -3.77 2.95 -2.54
C PHE A 43 -3.25 2.03 -3.65
N PHE A 44 -3.48 2.38 -4.93
CA PHE A 44 -3.08 1.53 -6.07
C PHE A 44 -1.65 1.76 -6.54
N ILE A 45 -1.06 2.96 -6.33
CA ILE A 45 0.31 3.29 -6.77
C ILE A 45 1.35 2.25 -6.34
N PRO A 46 1.39 1.75 -5.09
CA PRO A 46 2.37 0.74 -4.69
C PRO A 46 2.27 -0.56 -5.49
N TYR A 47 1.05 -1.00 -5.81
CA TYR A 47 0.84 -2.24 -6.58
C TYR A 47 1.26 -2.08 -8.04
N VAL A 48 0.98 -0.92 -8.63
CA VAL A 48 1.47 -0.57 -9.97
C VAL A 48 2.99 -0.54 -9.95
N SER A 49 3.60 0.18 -9.00
CA SER A 49 5.06 0.22 -8.84
C SER A 49 5.67 -1.18 -8.69
N MET A 50 5.07 -2.04 -7.87
CA MET A 50 5.54 -3.40 -7.64
C MET A 50 5.62 -4.23 -8.92
N ASN A 51 4.63 -4.10 -9.81
CA ASN A 51 4.55 -4.87 -11.05
C ASN A 51 5.39 -4.27 -12.18
N PHE A 52 5.45 -2.94 -12.24
CA PHE A 52 6.16 -2.23 -13.31
C PHE A 52 7.60 -1.85 -12.95
N GLN A 53 8.06 -2.14 -11.72
CA GLN A 53 9.46 -1.99 -11.36
C GLN A 53 10.31 -3.03 -12.09
N ASN A 54 10.60 -2.74 -13.34
CA ASN A 54 11.41 -3.58 -14.22
C ASN A 54 12.85 -3.06 -14.22
N ASN A 55 13.41 -2.83 -13.04
CA ASN A 55 14.77 -2.37 -12.89
C ASN A 55 15.73 -3.54 -12.94
N ASP A 56 16.65 -3.47 -13.85
CA ASP A 56 17.88 -4.26 -13.86
C ASP A 56 18.81 -3.70 -12.78
N VAL A 57 18.84 -4.37 -11.63
CA VAL A 57 19.65 -3.95 -10.49
C VAL A 57 21.08 -4.46 -10.66
N LYS A 58 22.01 -3.57 -10.98
CA LYS A 58 23.43 -3.92 -11.21
C LYS A 58 24.21 -4.19 -9.93
N GLY A 59 23.68 -3.85 -8.76
CA GLY A 59 24.35 -4.07 -7.48
C GLY A 59 23.51 -3.62 -6.29
N LEU A 60 23.92 -4.04 -5.10
CA LEU A 60 23.27 -3.60 -3.89
C LEU A 60 23.66 -2.14 -3.58
N ASN A 61 22.66 -1.36 -3.22
CA ASN A 61 22.90 0.00 -2.72
C ASN A 61 23.42 -0.08 -1.27
N THR A 62 24.73 0.04 -1.09
CA THR A 62 25.36 -0.01 0.23
C THR A 62 25.01 1.16 1.14
N LYS A 63 24.43 2.24 0.60
CA LYS A 63 23.95 3.39 1.38
C LYS A 63 22.54 3.13 1.93
N ALA A 64 21.75 2.25 1.32
CA ALA A 64 20.42 1.90 1.81
C ALA A 64 20.51 1.14 3.13
N GLU A 65 19.51 1.26 4.00
CA GLU A 65 19.47 0.59 5.29
C GLU A 65 19.36 -0.92 5.17
N ALA A 66 18.56 -1.37 4.21
CA ALA A 66 18.32 -2.78 3.94
C ALA A 66 17.94 -2.99 2.48
N VAL A 67 17.93 -4.25 2.07
CA VAL A 67 17.40 -4.71 0.78
C VAL A 67 16.24 -5.62 1.03
N MET A 68 15.16 -5.47 0.25
CA MET A 68 14.03 -6.39 0.18
C MET A 68 14.03 -7.12 -1.14
N PHE A 69 14.25 -8.43 -1.12
CA PHE A 69 14.03 -9.30 -2.27
C PHE A 69 12.57 -9.72 -2.32
N TYR A 70 11.90 -9.46 -3.43
CA TYR A 70 10.48 -9.74 -3.57
C TYR A 70 10.14 -10.33 -4.94
N ASN A 71 8.98 -10.97 -5.01
CA ASN A 71 8.37 -11.42 -6.25
C ASN A 71 6.98 -10.77 -6.37
N SER A 72 6.68 -10.12 -7.49
CA SER A 72 5.44 -9.36 -7.68
C SER A 72 4.18 -10.22 -7.67
N ILE A 73 4.28 -11.50 -8.03
CA ILE A 73 3.14 -12.45 -7.98
C ILE A 73 2.98 -13.15 -6.63
N CYS A 74 3.92 -12.96 -5.69
CA CYS A 74 3.86 -13.58 -4.36
C CYS A 74 2.89 -12.82 -3.45
N SER A 75 1.84 -13.49 -2.95
CA SER A 75 0.83 -12.90 -2.07
C SER A 75 1.40 -12.31 -0.77
N HIS A 76 2.46 -12.92 -0.22
CA HIS A 76 3.17 -12.41 0.95
C HIS A 76 3.89 -11.09 0.65
N CYS A 77 4.52 -10.99 -0.53
CA CYS A 77 5.17 -9.76 -0.98
C CYS A 77 4.14 -8.64 -1.21
N GLN A 78 2.99 -8.96 -1.81
CA GLN A 78 1.91 -7.99 -2.04
C GLN A 78 1.37 -7.37 -0.74
N LYS A 79 1.39 -8.11 0.37
CA LYS A 79 0.98 -7.59 1.70
C LYS A 79 1.99 -6.61 2.30
N VAL A 80 3.26 -6.77 1.98
CA VAL A 80 4.38 -6.03 2.60
C VAL A 80 4.83 -4.85 1.73
N TYR A 81 4.90 -5.04 0.41
CA TYR A 81 5.46 -4.07 -0.52
C TYR A 81 4.85 -2.66 -0.40
N PRO A 82 3.52 -2.46 -0.26
CA PRO A 82 2.97 -1.12 -0.11
C PRO A 82 3.52 -0.34 1.09
N LYS A 83 3.83 -1.04 2.19
CA LYS A 83 4.40 -0.41 3.38
C LYS A 83 5.84 0.03 3.15
N ILE A 84 6.63 -0.79 2.46
CA ILE A 84 8.01 -0.46 2.07
C ILE A 84 8.02 0.68 1.07
N PHE A 85 7.11 0.67 0.10
CA PHE A 85 6.96 1.75 -0.87
C PHE A 85 6.72 3.10 -0.18
N TRP A 86 5.74 3.17 0.71
CA TRP A 86 5.45 4.41 1.45
C TRP A 86 6.56 4.79 2.42
N HIS A 87 7.22 3.81 3.03
CA HIS A 87 8.41 4.08 3.85
C HIS A 87 9.49 4.77 3.00
N ASN A 88 9.78 4.29 1.81
CA ASN A 88 10.75 4.90 0.91
C ASN A 88 10.31 6.28 0.41
N VAL A 89 9.04 6.45 0.07
CA VAL A 89 8.49 7.76 -0.32
C VAL A 89 8.64 8.79 0.79
N LEU A 90 8.36 8.40 2.04
CA LEU A 90 8.52 9.29 3.21
C LEU A 90 9.98 9.61 3.54
N ASN A 91 10.91 8.77 3.08
CA ASN A 91 12.35 8.95 3.29
C ASN A 91 13.11 9.21 1.99
N PHE A 92 12.46 9.77 0.95
CA PHE A 92 13.08 9.94 -0.37
C PHE A 92 14.36 10.79 -0.36
N ASN A 93 14.49 11.71 0.59
CA ASN A 93 15.68 12.55 0.76
C ASN A 93 16.78 11.92 1.62
N ASN A 94 16.59 10.69 2.11
CA ASN A 94 17.53 10.05 3.03
C ASN A 94 17.78 8.60 2.62
N GLU A 95 18.80 8.39 1.78
CA GLU A 95 19.18 7.07 1.29
C GLU A 95 19.45 6.06 2.42
N SER A 96 20.04 6.51 3.52
CA SER A 96 20.39 5.63 4.65
C SER A 96 19.16 5.09 5.42
N LYS A 97 17.97 5.62 5.16
CA LYS A 97 16.70 5.11 5.68
C LYS A 97 15.87 4.37 4.63
N GLN A 98 16.32 4.35 3.39
CA GLN A 98 15.59 3.66 2.34
C GLN A 98 15.87 2.16 2.36
N ILE A 99 14.92 1.42 1.79
CA ILE A 99 15.02 -0.02 1.57
C ILE A 99 15.07 -0.23 0.06
N GLN A 100 16.20 -0.71 -0.44
CA GLN A 100 16.29 -1.10 -1.84
C GLN A 100 15.35 -2.28 -2.09
N THR A 101 14.51 -2.19 -3.12
CA THR A 101 13.60 -3.29 -3.49
C THR A 101 14.08 -3.93 -4.78
N ILE A 102 14.26 -5.24 -4.75
CA ILE A 102 14.74 -6.04 -5.90
C ILE A 102 13.70 -7.08 -6.27
N ASN A 103 13.12 -6.93 -7.47
CA ASN A 103 12.18 -7.90 -8.01
C ASN A 103 12.96 -9.10 -8.58
N VAL A 104 13.00 -10.21 -7.85
CA VAL A 104 13.68 -11.43 -8.28
C VAL A 104 12.90 -12.25 -9.31
N GLN A 105 11.69 -11.83 -9.67
CA GLN A 105 10.95 -12.38 -10.80
C GLN A 105 11.55 -11.90 -12.13
N ASN A 106 12.15 -10.70 -12.15
CA ASN A 106 12.87 -10.20 -13.31
C ASN A 106 14.07 -11.09 -13.61
N THR A 107 14.20 -11.51 -14.87
CA THR A 107 15.25 -12.43 -15.32
C THR A 107 16.65 -11.91 -14.97
N ASN A 108 16.88 -10.61 -15.14
CA ASN A 108 18.18 -9.98 -14.86
C ASN A 108 18.53 -9.96 -13.36
N ASN A 109 17.52 -10.04 -12.48
CA ASN A 109 17.73 -10.04 -11.03
C ASN A 109 17.69 -11.45 -10.40
N LYS A 110 17.43 -12.50 -11.19
CA LYS A 110 17.33 -13.88 -10.66
C LYS A 110 18.62 -14.39 -10.03
N HIS A 111 19.77 -13.89 -10.49
CA HIS A 111 21.08 -14.28 -9.94
C HIS A 111 21.17 -13.98 -8.44
N TYR A 112 20.49 -12.94 -7.94
CA TYR A 112 20.46 -12.62 -6.51
C TYR A 112 19.89 -13.73 -5.63
N LEU A 113 19.04 -14.61 -6.18
CA LEU A 113 18.54 -15.77 -5.43
C LEU A 113 19.68 -16.74 -5.07
N ALA A 114 20.59 -16.97 -6.02
CA ALA A 114 21.77 -17.82 -5.80
C ALA A 114 22.85 -17.09 -5.00
N ASP A 115 23.19 -15.86 -5.39
CA ASP A 115 24.27 -15.08 -4.78
C ASP A 115 24.07 -14.85 -3.27
N PHE A 116 22.81 -14.66 -2.87
CA PHE A 116 22.45 -14.45 -1.46
C PHE A 116 21.69 -15.62 -0.84
N ALA A 117 21.65 -16.80 -1.49
CA ALA A 117 20.93 -17.98 -1.01
C ALA A 117 19.50 -17.65 -0.51
N ILE A 118 18.73 -16.88 -1.31
CA ILE A 118 17.36 -16.48 -1.00
C ILE A 118 16.43 -17.64 -1.32
N GLN A 119 15.84 -18.24 -0.29
CA GLN A 119 14.94 -19.41 -0.43
C GLN A 119 13.46 -19.03 -0.44
N ALA A 120 13.12 -17.85 0.06
CA ALA A 120 11.73 -17.38 0.17
C ALA A 120 11.62 -15.88 -0.05
N THR A 121 10.43 -15.42 -0.46
CA THR A 121 10.11 -13.99 -0.57
C THR A 121 8.84 -13.65 0.22
N PRO A 122 8.78 -12.50 0.89
CA PRO A 122 9.81 -11.46 0.95
C PRO A 122 10.95 -11.81 1.90
N THR A 123 12.20 -11.55 1.48
CA THR A 123 13.37 -11.61 2.36
C THR A 123 13.97 -10.21 2.49
N PHE A 124 14.21 -9.80 3.72
CA PHE A 124 14.94 -8.57 4.05
C PHE A 124 16.36 -8.92 4.45
N MET A 125 17.33 -8.11 4.02
CA MET A 125 18.73 -8.28 4.32
C MET A 125 19.36 -6.93 4.64
N LYS A 126 20.19 -6.86 5.69
CA LYS A 126 20.95 -5.64 5.98
C LYS A 126 22.03 -5.42 4.93
N THR A 127 22.21 -4.17 4.50
CA THR A 127 23.28 -3.82 3.56
C THR A 127 24.64 -3.81 4.22
N THR A 128 24.68 -3.51 5.54
CA THR A 128 25.90 -3.51 6.36
C THR A 128 26.33 -4.90 6.82
N ASN A 129 25.41 -5.86 6.86
CA ASN A 129 25.68 -7.24 7.28
C ASN A 129 24.76 -8.23 6.54
N ILE A 130 25.25 -8.81 5.47
CA ILE A 130 24.50 -9.72 4.60
C ILE A 130 24.02 -11.01 5.28
N ASN A 131 24.59 -11.35 6.44
CA ASN A 131 24.15 -12.50 7.23
C ASN A 131 22.92 -12.19 8.09
N GLN A 132 22.63 -10.91 8.34
CA GLN A 132 21.41 -10.49 9.02
C GLN A 132 20.26 -10.47 8.03
N ARG A 133 19.35 -11.43 8.21
CA ARG A 133 18.19 -11.64 7.31
C ARG A 133 16.92 -11.84 8.10
N LEU A 134 15.82 -11.44 7.50
CA LEU A 134 14.47 -11.64 8.03
C LEU A 134 13.54 -12.07 6.90
N VAL A 135 12.87 -13.19 7.07
CA VAL A 135 11.74 -13.61 6.23
C VAL A 135 10.47 -13.40 7.03
N SER A 136 9.71 -12.36 6.74
CA SER A 136 8.50 -12.03 7.50
C SER A 136 7.53 -11.16 6.70
N THR A 137 6.25 -11.33 7.01
CA THR A 137 5.17 -10.41 6.59
C THR A 137 4.67 -9.54 7.74
N ASN A 138 5.18 -9.76 8.94
CA ASN A 138 4.81 -9.00 10.13
C ASN A 138 5.48 -7.63 10.12
N SER A 139 4.65 -6.58 10.08
CA SER A 139 5.13 -5.19 9.98
C SER A 139 5.98 -4.76 11.17
N GLN A 140 5.68 -5.29 12.36
CA GLN A 140 6.41 -4.93 13.57
C GLN A 140 7.81 -5.54 13.58
N GLN A 141 7.93 -6.82 13.17
CA GLN A 141 9.22 -7.49 13.01
C GLN A 141 10.07 -6.81 11.92
N ILE A 142 9.46 -6.46 10.78
CA ILE A 142 10.15 -5.75 9.71
C ILE A 142 10.65 -4.38 10.20
N LYS A 143 9.79 -3.62 10.90
CA LYS A 143 10.18 -2.33 11.45
C LYS A 143 11.33 -2.45 12.46
N GLN A 144 11.27 -3.41 13.37
CA GLN A 144 12.34 -3.69 14.32
C GLN A 144 13.64 -4.07 13.60
N PHE A 145 13.56 -4.98 12.63
CA PHE A 145 14.71 -5.40 11.83
C PHE A 145 15.37 -4.22 11.12
N ILE A 146 14.58 -3.33 10.51
CA ILE A 146 15.09 -2.14 9.83
C ILE A 146 15.77 -1.21 10.84
N GLN A 147 15.14 -0.92 11.99
CA GLN A 147 15.64 0.01 12.99
C GLN A 147 16.84 -0.49 13.81
N THR A 148 17.06 -1.79 13.88
CA THR A 148 18.22 -2.35 14.58
C THR A 148 19.46 -2.08 13.75
N ARG A 149 20.31 -1.14 14.21
CA ARG A 149 21.62 -0.91 13.59
C ARG A 149 22.44 -2.19 13.73
N GLY A 150 22.98 -2.70 12.62
CA GLY A 150 23.91 -3.82 12.66
C GLY A 150 25.17 -3.39 13.42
N HIS A 151 25.36 -3.92 14.61
CA HIS A 151 26.64 -3.89 15.32
C HIS A 151 27.55 -4.98 14.78
#